data_d5c9fe206d99e54dc8b0323dad3c336a
#
_entry.id   d5c9fe206d99e54dc8b0323dad3c336a
#
_cell.length_a   1.000
_cell.length_b   1.000
_cell.length_c   1.000
_cell.angle_alpha   90.00
_cell.angle_beta   90.00
_cell.angle_gamma   90.00
#
_symmetry.space_group_name_H-M   'P 1'
#
loop_
_entity.id
_entity.type
_entity.pdbx_description
1 polymer ?
#
loop_
_entity_poly.entity_id
_entity_poly.type
_entity_poly.pdbx_seq_one_letter_code
_entity_poly.pdbx_strand_id
1 'polypeptide(L)'
;MKNYYVYIMTNNSRTLYTGVTNNLEKRVLQHKRKLLPGFTRQYNLMHLVHYETFGDVRLAIQREKQIKCWLRAKKVALIISGNPAWKDLSQDWYGKQKL
;
A
#
# COMPACT_ATOMS: atom_id res chain seq x y z
N MET A 1 -11.46 7.83 17.10
CA MET A 1 -11.13 8.68 15.95
C MET A 1 -10.82 7.80 14.75
N LYS A 2 -11.38 8.12 13.59
CA LYS A 2 -11.20 7.29 12.41
C LYS A 2 -10.04 7.80 11.58
N ASN A 3 -9.24 6.88 11.10
CA ASN A 3 -8.16 7.17 10.15
C ASN A 3 -8.41 6.45 8.84
N TYR A 4 -7.92 7.07 7.79
CA TYR A 4 -7.97 6.52 6.45
C TYR A 4 -6.56 6.56 5.87
N TYR A 5 -6.25 5.61 5.03
CA TYR A 5 -4.89 5.43 4.55
C TYR A 5 -4.88 5.29 3.05
N VAL A 6 -3.94 5.98 2.41
CA VAL A 6 -3.57 5.70 1.03
C VAL A 6 -2.27 4.93 1.09
N TYR A 7 -2.19 3.83 0.36
CA TYR A 7 -1.03 2.95 0.46
C TYR A 7 -0.60 2.46 -0.91
N ILE A 8 0.66 2.07 -1.00
CA ILE A 8 1.21 1.47 -2.20
C ILE A 8 1.82 0.11 -1.83
N MET A 9 1.35 -0.94 -2.52
CA MET A 9 1.89 -2.28 -2.41
C MET A 9 2.75 -2.59 -3.62
N THR A 10 3.71 -3.48 -3.46
CA THR A 10 4.57 -3.90 -4.55
C THR A 10 4.95 -5.38 -4.40
N ASN A 11 5.62 -5.89 -5.42
CA ASN A 11 6.16 -7.24 -5.45
C ASN A 11 7.64 -7.19 -5.82
N ASN A 12 8.27 -8.34 -6.00
CA ASN A 12 9.68 -8.41 -6.34
C ASN A 12 10.00 -7.79 -7.69
N SER A 13 9.03 -7.76 -8.60
CA SER A 13 9.19 -7.11 -9.91
C SER A 13 8.88 -5.63 -9.87
N ARG A 14 8.56 -5.09 -8.68
CA ARG A 14 8.21 -3.68 -8.48
C ARG A 14 7.00 -3.22 -9.26
N THR A 15 6.05 -4.12 -9.48
CA THR A 15 4.71 -3.73 -9.91
C THR A 15 4.05 -2.94 -8.78
N LEU A 16 3.39 -1.84 -9.09
CA LEU A 16 2.82 -0.94 -8.08
C LEU A 16 1.31 -1.02 -8.07
N TYR A 17 0.73 -1.02 -6.88
CA TYR A 17 -0.70 -0.92 -6.67
C TYR A 17 -0.98 0.14 -5.62
N THR A 18 -1.85 1.09 -5.94
CA THR A 18 -2.27 2.15 -5.01
C THR A 18 -3.70 1.87 -4.57
N GLY A 19 -3.94 1.94 -3.26
CA GLY A 19 -5.26 1.72 -2.71
C GLY A 19 -5.57 2.67 -1.58
N VAL A 20 -6.83 2.64 -1.13
CA VAL A 20 -7.29 3.41 0.03
C VAL A 20 -8.07 2.47 0.94
N THR A 21 -7.91 2.65 2.25
CA THR A 21 -8.58 1.79 3.23
C THR A 21 -8.77 2.53 4.54
N ASN A 22 -9.73 2.08 5.35
CA ASN A 22 -9.86 2.57 6.72
C ASN A 22 -9.21 1.63 7.74
N ASN A 23 -8.59 0.55 7.28
CA ASN A 23 -7.89 -0.38 8.17
C ASN A 23 -6.67 -0.93 7.43
N LEU A 24 -5.55 -0.26 7.61
CA LEU A 24 -4.35 -0.57 6.83
C LEU A 24 -3.80 -1.95 7.17
N GLU A 25 -3.73 -2.29 8.46
CA GLU A 25 -3.19 -3.58 8.87
C GLU A 25 -3.99 -4.74 8.30
N LYS A 26 -5.31 -4.64 8.37
CA LYS A 26 -6.18 -5.69 7.83
C LYS A 26 -6.03 -5.80 6.31
N ARG A 27 -6.02 -4.67 5.63
CA ARG A 27 -5.94 -4.65 4.17
C ARG A 27 -4.61 -5.19 3.67
N VAL A 28 -3.50 -4.82 4.32
CA VAL A 28 -2.19 -5.33 3.94
C VAL A 28 -2.12 -6.85 4.17
N LEU A 29 -2.68 -7.33 5.27
CA LEU A 29 -2.74 -8.77 5.53
C LEU A 29 -3.54 -9.50 4.44
N GLN A 30 -4.65 -8.91 4.01
CA GLN A 30 -5.44 -9.49 2.92
C GLN A 30 -4.63 -9.59 1.63
N HIS A 31 -3.81 -8.57 1.33
CA HIS A 31 -2.91 -8.65 0.18
C HIS A 31 -1.90 -9.79 0.34
N LYS A 32 -1.26 -9.86 1.49
CA LYS A 32 -0.23 -10.89 1.75
C LYS A 32 -0.79 -12.30 1.64
N ARG A 33 -2.03 -12.49 2.05
CA ARG A 33 -2.71 -13.79 2.00
C ARG A 33 -3.45 -14.01 0.69
N LYS A 34 -3.36 -13.07 -0.24
CA LYS A 34 -4.01 -13.18 -1.54
C LYS A 34 -5.52 -13.35 -1.44
N LEU A 35 -6.13 -12.70 -0.46
CA LEU A 35 -7.57 -12.78 -0.24
C LEU A 35 -8.35 -11.78 -1.08
N LEU A 36 -7.68 -10.78 -1.65
CA LEU A 36 -8.31 -9.79 -2.49
C LEU A 36 -8.29 -10.26 -3.94
N PRO A 37 -9.43 -10.16 -4.66
CA PRO A 37 -9.50 -10.62 -6.04
C PRO A 37 -8.82 -9.65 -7.00
N GLY A 38 -8.63 -10.10 -8.23
CA GLY A 38 -8.20 -9.25 -9.32
C GLY A 38 -6.71 -8.98 -9.32
N PHE A 39 -6.36 -7.73 -9.64
CA PHE A 39 -4.98 -7.32 -9.91
C PHE A 39 -4.01 -7.72 -8.78
N THR A 40 -4.36 -7.42 -7.54
CA THR A 40 -3.42 -7.63 -6.43
C THR A 40 -3.11 -9.10 -6.22
N ARG A 41 -4.10 -9.98 -6.39
CA ARG A 41 -3.92 -11.41 -6.24
C ARG A 41 -3.03 -11.97 -7.35
N GLN A 42 -3.25 -11.49 -8.57
CA GLN A 42 -2.52 -11.96 -9.75
C GLN A 42 -1.03 -11.64 -9.68
N TYR A 43 -0.69 -10.47 -9.13
CA TYR A 43 0.68 -9.97 -9.16
C TYR A 43 1.45 -10.15 -7.86
N ASN A 44 0.90 -10.87 -6.88
CA ASN A 44 1.59 -11.14 -5.61
C ASN A 44 2.09 -9.87 -4.94
N LEU A 45 1.20 -8.90 -4.77
CA LEU A 45 1.57 -7.61 -4.16
C LEU A 45 1.62 -7.77 -2.65
N MET A 46 2.77 -8.16 -2.12
CA MET A 46 2.93 -8.59 -0.74
C MET A 46 3.77 -7.65 0.13
N HIS A 47 4.34 -6.61 -0.45
CA HIS A 47 5.18 -5.67 0.30
C HIS A 47 4.54 -4.30 0.33
N LEU A 48 4.42 -3.73 1.52
CA LEU A 48 3.93 -2.37 1.70
C LEU A 48 5.13 -1.43 1.65
N VAL A 49 5.16 -0.53 0.66
CA VAL A 49 6.32 0.35 0.47
C VAL A 49 6.05 1.81 0.75
N HIS A 50 4.78 2.20 0.91
CA HIS A 50 4.41 3.58 1.20
C HIS A 50 3.00 3.64 1.76
N TYR A 51 2.76 4.53 2.74
CA TYR A 51 1.39 4.85 3.13
C TYR A 51 1.33 6.26 3.71
N GLU A 52 0.14 6.84 3.64
CA GLU A 52 -0.18 8.16 4.16
C GLU A 52 -1.46 8.06 4.97
N THR A 53 -1.55 8.83 6.04
CA THR A 53 -2.70 8.80 6.96
C THR A 53 -3.53 10.07 6.81
N PHE A 54 -4.84 9.91 6.78
CA PHE A 54 -5.78 11.02 6.65
C PHE A 54 -6.88 10.88 7.70
N GLY A 55 -7.33 12.02 8.23
CA GLY A 55 -8.48 12.05 9.13
C GLY A 55 -9.82 12.19 8.41
N ASP A 56 -9.80 12.48 7.11
CA ASP A 56 -11.01 12.72 6.31
C ASP A 56 -10.98 11.79 5.11
N VAL A 57 -12.03 10.98 4.96
CA VAL A 57 -12.10 10.00 3.89
C VAL A 57 -12.05 10.65 2.51
N ARG A 58 -12.62 11.85 2.36
CA ARG A 58 -12.62 12.52 1.06
C ARG A 58 -11.21 12.90 0.63
N LEU A 59 -10.39 13.34 1.57
CA LEU A 59 -9.00 13.68 1.27
C LEU A 59 -8.20 12.43 0.92
N ALA A 60 -8.45 11.32 1.60
CA ALA A 60 -7.79 10.06 1.29
C ALA A 60 -8.14 9.59 -0.11
N ILE A 61 -9.42 9.61 -0.48
CA ILE A 61 -9.86 9.20 -1.81
C ILE A 61 -9.26 10.10 -2.89
N GLN A 62 -9.25 11.41 -2.63
CA GLN A 62 -8.67 12.37 -3.57
C GLN A 62 -7.19 12.08 -3.81
N ARG A 63 -6.45 11.80 -2.72
CA ARG A 63 -5.02 11.50 -2.81
C ARG A 63 -4.78 10.19 -3.57
N GLU A 64 -5.58 9.17 -3.31
CA GLU A 64 -5.46 7.90 -4.00
C GLU A 64 -5.64 8.07 -5.51
N LYS A 65 -6.66 8.83 -5.90
CA LYS A 65 -6.89 9.12 -7.32
C LYS A 65 -5.74 9.92 -7.93
N GLN A 66 -5.22 10.88 -7.19
CA GLN A 66 -4.09 11.68 -7.63
C GLN A 66 -2.88 10.81 -7.95
N ILE A 67 -2.52 9.94 -7.01
CA ILE A 67 -1.36 9.05 -7.18
C ILE A 67 -1.58 8.09 -8.33
N LYS A 68 -2.79 7.54 -8.45
CA LYS A 68 -3.10 6.61 -9.55
C LYS A 68 -2.91 7.24 -10.92
N CYS A 69 -3.10 8.55 -11.04
CA CYS A 69 -2.93 9.25 -12.31
C CYS A 69 -1.48 9.59 -12.64
N TRP A 70 -0.56 9.43 -11.68
CA TRP A 70 0.84 9.75 -11.90
C TRP A 70 1.50 8.72 -12.81
N LEU A 71 2.51 9.18 -13.56
CA LEU A 71 3.41 8.27 -14.24
C LEU A 71 4.26 7.51 -13.21
N ARG A 72 4.77 6.37 -13.63
CA ARG A 72 5.53 5.50 -12.73
C ARG A 72 6.69 6.22 -12.04
N ALA A 73 7.44 7.04 -12.78
CA ALA A 73 8.59 7.73 -12.23
C ALA A 73 8.23 8.56 -11.00
N LYS A 74 7.06 9.21 -11.02
CA LYS A 74 6.62 10.03 -9.90
C LYS A 74 6.18 9.18 -8.71
N LYS A 75 5.56 8.05 -8.98
CA LYS A 75 5.20 7.10 -7.90
C LYS A 75 6.47 6.55 -7.24
N VAL A 76 7.46 6.21 -8.03
CA VAL A 76 8.74 5.71 -7.51
C VAL A 76 9.42 6.79 -6.69
N ALA A 77 9.42 8.04 -7.14
CA ALA A 77 10.00 9.15 -6.39
C ALA A 77 9.32 9.31 -5.02
N LEU A 78 8.00 9.17 -4.97
CA LEU A 78 7.27 9.23 -3.71
C LEU A 78 7.71 8.11 -2.77
N ILE A 79 7.82 6.89 -3.26
CA ILE A 79 8.26 5.76 -2.44
C ILE A 79 9.67 6.01 -1.92
N ILE A 80 10.58 6.39 -2.78
CA ILE A 80 11.99 6.58 -2.43
C ILE A 80 12.17 7.71 -1.41
N SER A 81 11.32 8.74 -1.44
CA SER A 81 11.43 9.85 -0.52
C SER A 81 11.32 9.42 0.94
N GLY A 82 10.57 8.37 1.22
CA GLY A 82 10.40 7.88 2.58
C GLY A 82 10.94 6.46 2.79
N ASN A 83 11.24 5.75 1.72
CA ASN A 83 11.63 4.34 1.81
C ASN A 83 12.57 4.00 0.66
N PRO A 84 13.78 4.55 0.66
CA PRO A 84 14.70 4.38 -0.48
C PRO A 84 15.11 2.93 -0.73
N ALA A 85 15.06 2.10 0.30
CA ALA A 85 15.46 0.69 0.17
C ALA A 85 14.29 -0.22 -0.22
N TRP A 86 13.09 0.33 -0.42
CA TRP A 86 11.89 -0.46 -0.76
C TRP A 86 11.60 -1.56 0.25
N LYS A 87 11.82 -1.25 1.52
CA LYS A 87 11.53 -2.22 2.59
C LYS A 87 10.02 -2.43 2.71
N ASP A 88 9.65 -3.64 3.12
CA ASP A 88 8.26 -3.90 3.49
C ASP A 88 7.99 -3.25 4.84
N LEU A 89 7.28 -2.13 4.82
CA LEU A 89 6.99 -1.36 6.03
C LEU A 89 6.10 -2.11 7.01
N SER A 90 5.43 -3.17 6.56
CA SER A 90 4.54 -3.97 7.40
C SER A 90 5.21 -5.24 7.94
N GLN A 91 6.50 -5.38 7.75
CA GLN A 91 7.22 -6.61 8.04
C GLN A 91 7.00 -7.11 9.48
N ASP A 92 6.96 -6.19 10.44
CA ASP A 92 6.85 -6.55 11.85
C ASP A 92 5.44 -6.38 12.42
N TRP A 93 4.46 -6.09 11.58
CA TRP A 93 3.12 -5.74 12.08
C TRP A 93 2.36 -6.93 12.65
N TYR A 94 2.64 -8.12 12.17
CA TYR A 94 1.84 -9.29 12.52
C TYR A 94 2.55 -10.15 13.54
N GLY A 95 3.58 -9.63 14.15
CA GLY A 95 4.32 -10.29 15.21
C GLY A 95 4.95 -11.58 14.74
N LYS A 96 4.95 -12.56 15.61
CA LYS A 96 5.56 -13.86 15.31
C LYS A 96 4.57 -14.86 14.76
N GLN A 97 3.37 -14.43 14.47
CA GLN A 97 2.38 -15.34 13.92
C GLN A 97 2.81 -15.75 12.53
N LYS A 98 2.82 -17.03 12.30
CA LYS A 98 3.14 -17.53 10.98
C LYS A 98 1.90 -17.47 10.12
N LEU A 99 2.07 -16.99 8.95
CA LEU A 99 0.96 -16.84 8.02
C LEU A 99 0.87 -18.05 7.11
#